data_f19f8b24895e459db2e9e45369c215d2
#
_entry.id   f19f8b24895e459db2e9e45369c215d2
#
_cell.length_a   1.000
_cell.length_b   1.000
_cell.length_c   1.000
_cell.angle_alpha   90.00
_cell.angle_beta   90.00
_cell.angle_gamma   90.00
#
_symmetry.space_group_name_H-M   'P 1'
#
loop_
_entity.id
_entity.type
_entity.pdbx_description
1 polymer ?
#
loop_
_entity_poly.entity_id
_entity_poly.type
_entity_poly.pdbx_seq_one_letter_code
_entity_poly.pdbx_strand_id
1 'polypeptide(L)'
;MASNLRSEQLGSHQVELDPTVDSLSRFGSRVRALVWPTRTLVGSQRWFDELYVWTADFEPDRSLRSQIQLAAMEHAFSMLEHERVERVAVTVSFGSVERSLEAFASVLEAHRYTAHRLSVLLRGAMERLRWPYRVREFIDLLRSYQIAVGYRFAEPRPSMEMSAIDFVAPDFAKMLAPISSREETWQEMSREVHALGLTRETFVLAGIEREEQLNLARNTGFVLGQGRALKKPYFPPRVLRP
;
A
#
# COMPACT_ATOMS: atom_id res chain seq x y z
N MET A 1 14.53 18.39 -3.57
CA MET A 1 13.55 19.29 -4.23
C MET A 1 12.43 18.53 -4.99
N ALA A 2 12.27 17.24 -4.85
CA ALA A 2 11.25 16.44 -5.59
C ALA A 2 9.98 16.11 -4.79
N SER A 3 9.88 16.53 -3.54
CA SER A 3 8.75 16.16 -2.65
C SER A 3 7.53 17.10 -2.73
N ASN A 4 7.66 18.28 -3.28
CA ASN A 4 6.58 19.28 -3.28
C ASN A 4 5.64 19.26 -4.51
N LEU A 5 5.97 18.51 -5.55
CA LEU A 5 5.13 18.47 -6.77
C LEU A 5 3.94 17.50 -6.71
N ARG A 6 3.78 16.74 -5.63
CA ARG A 6 2.72 15.72 -5.53
C ARG A 6 1.45 16.15 -4.81
N SER A 7 1.47 17.23 -4.04
CA SER A 7 0.28 17.72 -3.33
C SER A 7 -0.64 18.59 -4.20
N GLU A 8 -0.13 19.18 -5.26
CA GLU A 8 -0.92 20.10 -6.09
C GLU A 8 -1.72 19.42 -7.21
N GLN A 9 -1.43 18.18 -7.58
CA GLN A 9 -2.16 17.48 -8.65
C GLN A 9 -3.37 16.64 -8.19
N LEU A 10 -3.57 16.49 -6.89
CA LEU A 10 -4.84 16.00 -6.34
C LEU A 10 -5.79 17.19 -6.29
N GLY A 11 -6.45 17.47 -7.42
CA GLY A 11 -7.36 18.57 -7.60
C GLY A 11 -8.22 18.82 -6.36
N SER A 12 -8.33 20.09 -6.00
CA SER A 12 -8.99 20.70 -4.84
C SER A 12 -10.50 20.40 -4.69
N HIS A 13 -10.91 19.16 -4.82
CA HIS A 13 -12.15 18.73 -4.22
C HIS A 13 -11.86 18.40 -2.77
N GLN A 14 -12.00 19.40 -1.90
CA GLN A 14 -12.17 19.21 -0.47
C GLN A 14 -13.37 18.29 -0.27
N VAL A 15 -13.10 17.00 -0.21
CA VAL A 15 -14.07 16.05 0.30
C VAL A 15 -13.85 16.05 1.80
N GLU A 16 -14.76 16.69 2.55
CA GLU A 16 -14.79 16.64 4.00
C GLU A 16 -14.73 15.18 4.45
N LEU A 17 -13.70 14.86 5.23
CA LEU A 17 -13.58 13.56 5.86
C LEU A 17 -14.65 13.45 6.93
N ASP A 18 -15.42 12.40 6.80
CA ASP A 18 -16.29 11.96 7.87
C ASP A 18 -15.45 11.45 9.06
N PRO A 19 -15.60 12.04 10.26
CA PRO A 19 -14.77 11.73 11.43
C PRO A 19 -14.98 10.32 12.03
N THR A 20 -15.73 9.45 11.40
CA THR A 20 -16.16 8.17 11.96
C THR A 20 -15.32 6.95 11.55
N VAL A 21 -14.04 7.15 11.22
CA VAL A 21 -13.06 6.06 11.12
C VAL A 21 -12.52 5.82 12.54
N ASP A 22 -13.10 4.89 13.29
CA ASP A 22 -12.88 4.73 14.73
C ASP A 22 -11.43 4.74 15.22
N SER A 23 -10.54 3.94 14.65
CA SER A 23 -9.13 3.91 15.05
C SER A 23 -8.30 5.07 14.49
N LEU A 24 -8.69 5.64 13.35
CA LEU A 24 -8.04 6.78 12.73
C LEU A 24 -8.61 8.12 13.23
N SER A 25 -9.84 8.15 13.76
CA SER A 25 -10.52 9.36 14.26
C SER A 25 -9.75 10.06 15.40
N ARG A 26 -8.98 9.30 16.19
CA ARG A 26 -8.10 9.85 17.24
C ARG A 26 -7.07 10.86 16.74
N PHE A 27 -6.78 10.87 15.45
CA PHE A 27 -5.84 11.82 14.83
C PHE A 27 -6.54 13.05 14.24
N GLY A 28 -7.89 13.11 14.33
CA GLY A 28 -8.70 14.22 13.81
C GLY A 28 -8.54 14.42 12.31
N SER A 29 -8.77 15.64 11.83
CA SER A 29 -8.64 15.99 10.40
C SER A 29 -7.20 15.95 9.85
N ARG A 30 -6.21 15.74 10.70
CA ARG A 30 -4.79 15.67 10.30
C ARG A 30 -4.43 14.40 9.55
N VAL A 31 -5.20 13.32 9.75
CA VAL A 31 -5.00 12.03 9.06
C VAL A 31 -6.18 11.77 8.16
N ARG A 32 -5.92 11.45 6.92
CA ARG A 32 -6.92 11.15 5.89
C ARG A 32 -6.74 9.73 5.39
N ALA A 33 -7.84 9.11 5.02
CA ALA A 33 -7.84 7.75 4.49
C ALA A 33 -8.73 7.65 3.25
N LEU A 34 -8.27 6.86 2.28
CA LEU A 34 -9.05 6.47 1.09
C LEU A 34 -8.84 4.99 0.84
N VAL A 35 -9.83 4.36 0.28
CA VAL A 35 -9.73 2.99 -0.22
C VAL A 35 -9.50 3.02 -1.72
N TRP A 36 -8.39 2.43 -2.15
CA TRP A 36 -8.04 2.29 -3.56
C TRP A 36 -8.23 0.84 -4.01
N PRO A 37 -9.21 0.57 -4.89
CA PRO A 37 -9.37 -0.77 -5.45
C PRO A 37 -8.20 -1.13 -6.36
N THR A 38 -7.57 -2.28 -6.12
CA THR A 38 -6.65 -2.93 -7.05
C THR A 38 -7.43 -3.87 -7.93
N ARG A 39 -7.24 -3.76 -9.24
CA ARG A 39 -7.99 -4.50 -10.23
C ARG A 39 -7.09 -5.13 -11.28
N THR A 40 -7.58 -6.19 -11.92
CA THR A 40 -6.97 -6.67 -13.15
C THR A 40 -7.15 -5.62 -14.26
N LEU A 41 -6.11 -5.41 -15.05
CA LEU A 41 -6.12 -4.45 -16.16
C LEU A 41 -7.03 -4.93 -17.30
N VAL A 42 -7.25 -6.23 -17.41
CA VAL A 42 -8.20 -6.84 -18.33
C VAL A 42 -9.35 -7.41 -17.52
N GLY A 43 -10.59 -7.10 -17.91
CA GLY A 43 -11.80 -7.56 -17.22
C GLY A 43 -12.15 -6.83 -15.94
N SER A 44 -11.26 -5.96 -15.43
CA SER A 44 -11.51 -5.11 -14.25
C SER A 44 -11.96 -5.85 -12.98
N GLN A 45 -11.52 -7.11 -12.82
CA GLN A 45 -11.82 -7.89 -11.62
C GLN A 45 -11.08 -7.30 -10.41
N ARG A 46 -11.76 -7.30 -9.25
CA ARG A 46 -11.19 -6.84 -7.98
C ARG A 46 -10.20 -7.88 -7.47
N TRP A 47 -9.02 -7.42 -7.05
CA TRP A 47 -8.00 -8.27 -6.45
C TRP A 47 -7.93 -8.05 -4.93
N PHE A 48 -7.72 -6.81 -4.51
CA PHE A 48 -7.88 -6.34 -3.13
C PHE A 48 -8.19 -4.84 -3.11
N ASP A 49 -8.58 -4.34 -1.96
CA ASP A 49 -8.65 -2.91 -1.69
C ASP A 49 -7.47 -2.46 -0.85
N GLU A 50 -6.85 -1.34 -1.16
CA GLU A 50 -5.80 -0.77 -0.33
C GLU A 50 -6.37 0.38 0.49
N LEU A 51 -6.24 0.26 1.81
CA LEU A 51 -6.48 1.37 2.72
C LEU A 51 -5.24 2.28 2.70
N TYR A 52 -5.34 3.37 1.95
CA TYR A 52 -4.30 4.37 1.86
C TYR A 52 -4.53 5.47 2.88
N VAL A 53 -3.57 5.63 3.80
CA VAL A 53 -3.63 6.63 4.88
C VAL A 53 -2.48 7.61 4.69
N TRP A 54 -2.79 8.91 4.76
CA TRP A 54 -1.80 9.97 4.68
C TRP A 54 -2.10 11.10 5.66
N THR A 55 -1.08 11.90 5.95
CA THR A 55 -1.21 13.10 6.76
C THR A 55 -1.45 14.31 5.86
N ALA A 56 -2.44 15.13 6.20
CA ALA A 56 -2.64 16.42 5.57
C ALA A 56 -1.73 17.46 6.24
N ASP A 57 -1.09 18.26 5.41
CA ASP A 57 -0.39 19.49 5.80
C ASP A 57 0.79 19.36 6.79
N PHE A 58 1.23 18.13 7.14
CA PHE A 58 2.42 17.93 7.98
C PHE A 58 3.11 16.61 7.71
N GLU A 59 4.41 16.53 7.98
CA GLU A 59 5.15 15.29 7.99
C GLU A 59 5.16 14.71 9.41
N PRO A 60 4.58 13.52 9.68
CA PRO A 60 4.56 12.95 11.00
C PRO A 60 5.98 12.54 11.41
N ASP A 61 6.32 12.78 12.67
CA ASP A 61 7.52 12.21 13.25
C ASP A 61 7.47 10.67 13.24
N ARG A 62 8.58 10.06 13.60
CA ARG A 62 8.70 8.59 13.52
C ARG A 62 7.72 7.85 14.45
N SER A 63 7.42 8.42 15.63
CA SER A 63 6.50 7.80 16.60
C SER A 63 5.06 7.91 16.10
N LEU A 64 4.63 9.10 15.72
CA LEU A 64 3.29 9.35 15.20
C LEU A 64 3.01 8.54 13.92
N ARG A 65 4.02 8.38 13.05
CA ARG A 65 3.90 7.54 11.85
C ARG A 65 3.60 6.08 12.21
N SER A 66 4.27 5.53 13.23
CA SER A 66 4.01 4.17 13.70
C SER A 66 2.59 4.03 14.25
N GLN A 67 2.12 5.01 15.02
CA GLN A 67 0.77 5.01 15.57
C GLN A 67 -0.31 5.09 14.48
N ILE A 68 -0.10 5.93 13.45
CA ILE A 68 -1.00 6.03 12.31
C ILE A 68 -1.07 4.71 11.54
N GLN A 69 0.07 4.05 11.30
CA GLN A 69 0.10 2.78 10.58
C GLN A 69 -0.51 1.63 11.38
N LEU A 70 -0.33 1.64 12.70
CA LEU A 70 -1.00 0.69 13.60
C LEU A 70 -2.53 0.89 13.54
N ALA A 71 -3.00 2.13 13.66
CA ALA A 71 -4.42 2.44 13.55
C ALA A 71 -5.00 2.10 12.16
N ALA A 72 -4.22 2.26 11.10
CA ALA A 72 -4.64 1.84 9.77
C ALA A 72 -4.82 0.31 9.69
N MET A 73 -3.95 -0.47 10.33
CA MET A 73 -4.09 -1.93 10.41
C MET A 73 -5.32 -2.34 11.22
N GLU A 74 -5.56 -1.74 12.38
CA GLU A 74 -6.77 -1.95 13.20
C GLU A 74 -8.03 -1.63 12.39
N HIS A 75 -8.04 -0.51 11.66
CA HIS A 75 -9.17 -0.13 10.83
C HIS A 75 -9.39 -1.11 9.66
N ALA A 76 -8.32 -1.58 9.02
CA ALA A 76 -8.41 -2.59 7.98
C ALA A 76 -9.06 -3.89 8.49
N PHE A 77 -8.69 -4.35 9.68
CA PHE A 77 -9.34 -5.48 10.32
C PHE A 77 -10.83 -5.22 10.60
N SER A 78 -11.17 -4.04 11.09
CA SER A 78 -12.55 -3.67 11.29
C SER A 78 -13.36 -3.70 9.99
N MET A 79 -12.78 -3.27 8.85
CA MET A 79 -13.42 -3.39 7.53
C MET A 79 -13.66 -4.84 7.13
N LEU A 80 -12.70 -5.74 7.42
CA LEU A 80 -12.80 -7.18 7.12
C LEU A 80 -13.86 -7.87 7.98
N GLU A 81 -13.89 -7.59 9.27
CA GLU A 81 -14.82 -8.20 10.25
C GLU A 81 -16.28 -7.78 10.01
N HIS A 82 -16.49 -6.56 9.54
CA HIS A 82 -17.82 -6.08 9.16
C HIS A 82 -18.17 -6.41 7.70
N GLU A 83 -17.40 -7.27 7.04
CA GLU A 83 -17.62 -7.73 5.66
C GLU A 83 -17.76 -6.60 4.62
N ARG A 84 -17.16 -5.44 4.90
CA ARG A 84 -17.18 -4.28 4.00
C ARG A 84 -16.28 -4.47 2.79
N VAL A 85 -15.24 -5.25 2.97
CA VAL A 85 -14.28 -5.64 1.92
C VAL A 85 -13.94 -7.13 2.07
N GLU A 86 -13.65 -7.78 0.95
CA GLU A 86 -13.24 -9.19 0.95
C GLU A 86 -11.77 -9.34 1.36
N ARG A 87 -10.92 -8.49 0.80
CA ARG A 87 -9.48 -8.43 1.08
C ARG A 87 -9.05 -6.97 1.15
N VAL A 88 -8.14 -6.66 2.09
CA VAL A 88 -7.61 -5.31 2.23
C VAL A 88 -6.10 -5.33 2.37
N ALA A 89 -5.45 -4.34 1.79
CA ALA A 89 -4.01 -4.12 1.97
C ALA A 89 -3.76 -2.84 2.76
N VAL A 90 -2.72 -2.87 3.61
CA VAL A 90 -2.21 -1.69 4.33
C VAL A 90 -0.72 -1.53 4.08
N THR A 91 -0.24 -0.29 4.09
CA THR A 91 1.19 -0.02 3.95
C THR A 91 1.83 0.24 5.31
N VAL A 92 2.90 -0.51 5.62
CA VAL A 92 3.68 -0.38 6.85
C VAL A 92 5.14 -0.12 6.52
N SER A 93 5.77 0.85 7.18
CA SER A 93 7.19 1.13 6.96
C SER A 93 8.08 0.26 7.84
N PHE A 94 9.24 -0.15 7.34
CA PHE A 94 10.25 -0.87 8.12
C PHE A 94 10.56 -0.18 9.46
N GLY A 95 10.74 1.14 9.43
CA GLY A 95 11.03 1.89 10.66
C GLY A 95 9.85 1.94 11.65
N SER A 96 8.62 1.72 11.24
CA SER A 96 7.49 1.57 12.15
C SER A 96 7.46 0.19 12.78
N VAL A 97 7.73 -0.85 11.98
CA VAL A 97 7.87 -2.22 12.48
C VAL A 97 9.00 -2.29 13.52
N GLU A 98 10.18 -1.76 13.17
CA GLU A 98 11.35 -1.78 14.05
C GLU A 98 11.06 -1.17 15.43
N ARG A 99 10.24 -0.12 15.51
CA ARG A 99 9.88 0.55 16.77
C ARG A 99 8.74 -0.09 17.53
N SER A 100 7.79 -0.69 16.82
CA SER A 100 6.48 -1.05 17.39
C SER A 100 6.07 -2.47 17.05
N LEU A 101 7.05 -3.38 16.89
CA LEU A 101 6.81 -4.77 16.51
C LEU A 101 5.77 -5.44 17.43
N GLU A 102 5.92 -5.26 18.73
CA GLU A 102 5.05 -5.87 19.74
C GLU A 102 3.60 -5.38 19.62
N ALA A 103 3.42 -4.09 19.29
CA ALA A 103 2.09 -3.54 19.07
C ALA A 103 1.44 -4.09 17.79
N PHE A 104 2.21 -4.22 16.70
CA PHE A 104 1.72 -4.87 15.48
C PHE A 104 1.38 -6.34 15.72
N ALA A 105 2.23 -7.07 16.45
CA ALA A 105 1.97 -8.46 16.82
C ALA A 105 0.69 -8.62 17.64
N SER A 106 0.45 -7.71 18.59
CA SER A 106 -0.78 -7.72 19.40
C SER A 106 -2.03 -7.49 18.56
N VAL A 107 -1.97 -6.59 17.56
CA VAL A 107 -3.11 -6.38 16.64
C VAL A 107 -3.35 -7.63 15.79
N LEU A 108 -2.31 -8.26 15.27
CA LEU A 108 -2.43 -9.48 14.46
C LEU A 108 -3.04 -10.62 15.28
N GLU A 109 -2.60 -10.81 16.52
CA GLU A 109 -3.16 -11.83 17.40
C GLU A 109 -4.62 -11.58 17.75
N ALA A 110 -5.00 -10.32 18.03
CA ALA A 110 -6.39 -9.95 18.30
C ALA A 110 -7.34 -10.26 17.14
N HIS A 111 -6.84 -10.22 15.89
CA HIS A 111 -7.62 -10.41 14.67
C HIS A 111 -7.22 -11.68 13.89
N ARG A 112 -6.65 -12.67 14.55
CA ARG A 112 -6.07 -13.88 13.92
C ARG A 112 -7.00 -14.63 12.97
N TYR A 113 -8.30 -14.62 13.24
CA TYR A 113 -9.28 -15.36 12.42
C TYR A 113 -9.57 -14.72 11.06
N THR A 114 -9.36 -13.40 10.94
CA THR A 114 -9.55 -12.64 9.71
C THR A 114 -8.22 -12.24 9.04
N ALA A 115 -7.10 -12.54 9.72
CA ALA A 115 -5.76 -12.08 9.32
C ALA A 115 -5.39 -12.52 7.89
N HIS A 116 -5.75 -13.72 7.46
CA HIS A 116 -5.48 -14.26 6.11
C HIS A 116 -6.12 -13.44 4.97
N ARG A 117 -7.05 -12.53 5.28
CA ARG A 117 -7.67 -11.60 4.33
C ARG A 117 -6.96 -10.25 4.25
N LEU A 118 -6.01 -10.00 5.17
CA LEU A 118 -5.14 -8.82 5.13
C LEU A 118 -3.96 -9.08 4.20
N SER A 119 -3.48 -8.03 3.56
CA SER A 119 -2.18 -7.99 2.91
C SER A 119 -1.37 -6.82 3.48
N VAL A 120 -0.07 -6.98 3.66
CA VAL A 120 0.78 -5.93 4.20
C VAL A 120 1.82 -5.53 3.15
N LEU A 121 1.78 -4.29 2.71
CA LEU A 121 2.77 -3.67 1.84
C LEU A 121 3.88 -3.07 2.70
N LEU A 122 5.02 -3.71 2.75
CA LEU A 122 6.21 -3.18 3.41
C LEU A 122 6.90 -2.13 2.53
N ARG A 123 7.48 -1.12 3.16
CA ARG A 123 8.28 -0.11 2.46
C ARG A 123 9.43 0.40 3.31
N GLY A 124 10.50 0.80 2.66
CA GLY A 124 11.63 1.48 3.31
C GLY A 124 12.97 0.97 2.83
N ALA A 125 14.02 1.70 3.16
CA ALA A 125 15.38 1.38 2.82
C ALA A 125 16.02 0.53 3.94
N MET A 126 16.64 -0.58 3.56
CA MET A 126 17.29 -1.51 4.49
C MET A 126 18.45 -0.85 5.23
N GLU A 127 19.17 0.03 4.57
CA GLU A 127 20.36 0.73 5.09
C GLU A 127 20.04 1.68 6.25
N ARG A 128 18.75 1.99 6.44
CA ARG A 128 18.26 2.87 7.52
C ARG A 128 17.79 2.11 8.76
N LEU A 129 17.80 0.78 8.73
CA LEU A 129 17.40 -0.06 9.85
C LEU A 129 18.54 -0.20 10.86
N ARG A 130 18.21 -0.01 12.13
CA ARG A 130 19.11 -0.31 13.24
C ARG A 130 19.03 -1.77 13.65
N TRP A 131 17.84 -2.36 13.57
CA TRP A 131 17.55 -3.73 13.98
C TRP A 131 16.78 -4.49 12.89
N PRO A 132 17.42 -4.87 11.77
CA PRO A 132 16.75 -5.55 10.66
C PRO A 132 16.03 -6.84 11.07
N TYR A 133 16.54 -7.55 12.11
CA TYR A 133 15.95 -8.77 12.62
C TYR A 133 14.48 -8.57 13.08
N ARG A 134 14.12 -7.40 13.61
CA ARG A 134 12.73 -7.09 14.02
C ARG A 134 11.79 -7.06 12.82
N VAL A 135 12.27 -6.55 11.70
CA VAL A 135 11.48 -6.56 10.46
C VAL A 135 11.36 -7.97 9.92
N ARG A 136 12.41 -8.78 10.04
CA ARG A 136 12.36 -10.19 9.66
C ARG A 136 11.35 -10.96 10.52
N GLU A 137 11.41 -10.79 11.84
CA GLU A 137 10.46 -11.37 12.78
C GLU A 137 9.00 -10.98 12.43
N PHE A 138 8.77 -9.73 12.05
CA PHE A 138 7.45 -9.31 11.63
C PHE A 138 7.00 -10.00 10.32
N ILE A 139 7.90 -10.13 9.33
CA ILE A 139 7.61 -10.85 8.08
C ILE A 139 7.24 -12.30 8.37
N ASP A 140 8.00 -12.97 9.23
CA ASP A 140 7.74 -14.36 9.61
C ASP A 140 6.40 -14.49 10.35
N LEU A 141 6.08 -13.52 11.21
CA LEU A 141 4.79 -13.44 11.89
C LEU A 141 3.63 -13.24 10.87
N LEU A 142 3.75 -12.33 9.92
CA LEU A 142 2.74 -12.15 8.87
C LEU A 142 2.49 -13.46 8.11
N ARG A 143 3.55 -14.17 7.73
CA ARG A 143 3.45 -15.45 7.03
C ARG A 143 2.81 -16.54 7.87
N SER A 144 3.06 -16.58 9.18
CA SER A 144 2.43 -17.53 10.09
C SER A 144 0.91 -17.36 10.17
N TYR A 145 0.41 -16.14 9.96
CA TYR A 145 -1.02 -15.83 9.83
C TYR A 145 -1.55 -15.92 8.40
N GLN A 146 -0.75 -16.41 7.44
CA GLN A 146 -1.10 -16.49 6.02
C GLN A 146 -1.43 -15.13 5.38
N ILE A 147 -0.84 -14.07 5.92
CA ILE A 147 -0.96 -12.71 5.38
C ILE A 147 0.00 -12.57 4.21
N ALA A 148 -0.53 -12.14 3.06
CA ALA A 148 0.31 -11.84 1.90
C ALA A 148 1.21 -10.63 2.18
N VAL A 149 2.52 -10.79 1.95
CA VAL A 149 3.53 -9.76 2.17
C VAL A 149 3.90 -9.14 0.84
N GLY A 150 3.59 -7.87 0.66
CA GLY A 150 3.98 -7.11 -0.51
C GLY A 150 5.13 -6.15 -0.23
N TYR A 151 5.76 -5.66 -1.29
CA TYR A 151 6.73 -4.56 -1.20
C TYR A 151 6.28 -3.36 -2.02
N ARG A 152 6.33 -2.17 -1.42
CA ARG A 152 6.01 -0.92 -2.09
C ARG A 152 7.27 -0.12 -2.36
N PHE A 153 7.62 -0.01 -3.62
CA PHE A 153 8.73 0.83 -4.06
C PHE A 153 8.48 2.32 -3.74
N ALA A 154 9.50 2.98 -3.23
CA ALA A 154 9.53 4.41 -3.03
C ALA A 154 10.03 5.14 -4.28
N GLU A 155 10.99 4.53 -4.96
CA GLU A 155 11.64 5.07 -6.14
C GLU A 155 10.96 4.60 -7.43
N PRO A 156 11.05 5.39 -8.52
CA PRO A 156 10.49 5.01 -9.81
C PRO A 156 11.33 3.93 -10.54
N ARG A 157 12.46 3.53 -9.98
CA ARG A 157 13.37 2.51 -10.52
C ARG A 157 13.47 1.34 -9.54
N PRO A 158 12.84 0.21 -9.84
CA PRO A 158 12.84 -0.96 -8.97
C PRO A 158 14.23 -1.48 -8.61
N SER A 159 15.18 -1.41 -9.55
CA SER A 159 16.57 -1.86 -9.36
C SER A 159 17.32 -1.16 -8.21
N MET A 160 16.89 0.03 -7.81
CA MET A 160 17.50 0.76 -6.70
C MET A 160 17.13 0.19 -5.31
N GLU A 161 16.15 -0.68 -5.24
CA GLU A 161 15.64 -1.26 -3.98
C GLU A 161 15.80 -2.79 -3.94
N MET A 162 16.75 -3.34 -4.69
CA MET A 162 16.99 -4.79 -4.80
C MET A 162 17.23 -5.44 -3.43
N SER A 163 18.06 -4.83 -2.58
CA SER A 163 18.35 -5.36 -1.24
C SER A 163 17.09 -5.51 -0.38
N ALA A 164 16.12 -4.62 -0.53
CA ALA A 164 14.85 -4.69 0.17
C ALA A 164 13.95 -5.81 -0.41
N ILE A 165 13.96 -6.01 -1.72
CA ILE A 165 13.24 -7.12 -2.37
C ILE A 165 13.79 -8.47 -1.92
N ASP A 166 15.10 -8.66 -1.94
CA ASP A 166 15.76 -9.88 -1.48
C ASP A 166 15.48 -10.15 0.01
N PHE A 167 15.48 -9.09 0.80
CA PHE A 167 15.18 -9.20 2.23
C PHE A 167 13.72 -9.56 2.52
N VAL A 168 12.77 -8.94 1.84
CA VAL A 168 11.32 -9.17 2.05
C VAL A 168 10.89 -10.47 1.39
N ALA A 169 11.44 -10.82 0.22
CA ALA A 169 10.97 -11.90 -0.66
C ALA A 169 9.43 -11.82 -0.84
N PRO A 170 8.92 -10.75 -1.45
CA PRO A 170 7.49 -10.42 -1.42
C PRO A 170 6.65 -11.35 -2.31
N ASP A 171 5.41 -11.62 -1.88
CA ASP A 171 4.41 -12.34 -2.68
C ASP A 171 3.89 -11.47 -3.84
N PHE A 172 3.93 -10.15 -3.67
CA PHE A 172 3.58 -9.16 -4.69
C PHE A 172 4.31 -7.84 -4.46
N ALA A 173 4.37 -7.01 -5.50
CA ALA A 173 5.03 -5.72 -5.38
C ALA A 173 4.17 -4.59 -5.96
N LYS A 174 4.44 -3.37 -5.55
CA LYS A 174 3.70 -2.19 -5.98
C LYS A 174 4.61 -1.00 -6.24
N MET A 175 4.40 -0.33 -7.37
CA MET A 175 5.11 0.89 -7.73
C MET A 175 4.16 1.89 -8.42
N LEU A 176 4.55 3.16 -8.46
CA LEU A 176 3.85 4.15 -9.27
C LEU A 176 4.10 3.89 -10.76
N ALA A 177 3.02 3.92 -11.53
CA ALA A 177 3.11 3.87 -12.99
C ALA A 177 3.92 5.06 -13.53
N PRO A 178 4.67 4.89 -14.62
CA PRO A 178 5.36 5.98 -15.28
C PRO A 178 4.39 7.10 -15.68
N ILE A 179 4.82 8.35 -15.51
CA ILE A 179 4.07 9.52 -15.99
C ILE A 179 4.21 9.63 -17.52
N SER A 180 5.31 9.10 -18.05
CA SER A 180 5.61 9.15 -19.49
C SER A 180 4.59 8.40 -20.34
N SER A 181 4.20 8.98 -21.46
CA SER A 181 3.43 8.31 -22.51
C SER A 181 4.29 7.58 -23.55
N ARG A 182 5.61 7.50 -23.33
CA ARG A 182 6.53 6.78 -24.21
C ARG A 182 6.53 5.30 -23.88
N GLU A 183 6.26 4.48 -24.87
CA GLU A 183 6.20 3.03 -24.72
C GLU A 183 7.54 2.43 -24.23
N GLU A 184 8.67 2.99 -24.67
CA GLU A 184 10.01 2.55 -24.28
C GLU A 184 10.20 2.60 -22.76
N THR A 185 9.68 3.65 -22.10
CA THR A 185 9.75 3.81 -20.64
C THR A 185 9.02 2.66 -19.92
N TRP A 186 7.87 2.24 -20.45
CA TRP A 186 7.08 1.15 -19.89
C TRP A 186 7.73 -0.22 -20.13
N GLN A 187 8.32 -0.41 -21.32
CA GLN A 187 9.09 -1.60 -21.64
C GLN A 187 10.34 -1.73 -20.77
N GLU A 188 11.05 -0.62 -20.53
CA GLU A 188 12.21 -0.59 -19.63
C GLU A 188 11.81 -0.98 -18.21
N MET A 189 10.77 -0.37 -17.64
CA MET A 189 10.24 -0.73 -16.33
C MET A 189 9.85 -2.21 -16.27
N SER A 190 9.18 -2.74 -17.32
CA SER A 190 8.81 -4.16 -17.38
C SER A 190 10.02 -5.08 -17.37
N ARG A 191 11.11 -4.70 -18.03
CA ARG A 191 12.39 -5.45 -18.00
C ARG A 191 13.05 -5.39 -16.61
N GLU A 192 13.04 -4.22 -15.96
CA GLU A 192 13.57 -4.08 -14.60
C GLU A 192 12.80 -4.94 -13.60
N VAL A 193 11.46 -4.95 -13.67
CA VAL A 193 10.61 -5.81 -12.81
C VAL A 193 10.97 -7.28 -12.98
N HIS A 194 11.16 -7.73 -14.22
CA HIS A 194 11.55 -9.10 -14.51
C HIS A 194 12.96 -9.42 -13.99
N ALA A 195 13.90 -8.49 -14.13
CA ALA A 195 15.27 -8.64 -13.64
C ALA A 195 15.37 -8.80 -12.11
N LEU A 196 14.37 -8.31 -11.37
CA LEU A 196 14.23 -8.50 -9.91
C LEU A 196 13.58 -9.84 -9.53
N GLY A 197 13.32 -10.73 -10.49
CA GLY A 197 12.61 -11.99 -10.24
C GLY A 197 11.14 -11.82 -9.92
N LEU A 198 10.59 -10.60 -10.10
CA LEU A 198 9.17 -10.31 -9.92
C LEU A 198 8.40 -10.62 -11.21
N THR A 199 7.16 -11.10 -11.05
CA THR A 199 6.30 -11.37 -12.19
C THR A 199 5.31 -10.23 -12.42
N ARG A 200 4.88 -10.04 -13.67
CA ARG A 200 3.91 -9.00 -14.03
C ARG A 200 2.52 -9.28 -13.45
N GLU A 201 2.23 -10.54 -13.16
CA GLU A 201 0.98 -11.03 -12.56
C GLU A 201 0.84 -10.63 -11.09
N THR A 202 1.97 -10.46 -10.40
CA THR A 202 2.03 -10.07 -8.98
C THR A 202 2.51 -8.64 -8.79
N PHE A 203 2.64 -7.86 -9.89
CA PHE A 203 3.12 -6.49 -9.83
C PHE A 203 1.99 -5.48 -10.06
N VAL A 204 1.74 -4.65 -9.05
CA VAL A 204 0.67 -3.64 -9.07
C VAL A 204 1.22 -2.29 -9.55
N LEU A 205 0.71 -1.79 -10.65
CA LEU A 205 0.97 -0.42 -11.11
C LEU A 205 -0.06 0.54 -10.50
N ALA A 206 0.39 1.46 -9.66
CA ALA A 206 -0.45 2.47 -9.04
C ALA A 206 -0.40 3.82 -9.78
N GLY A 207 -1.47 4.59 -9.71
CA GLY A 207 -1.52 5.91 -10.34
C GLY A 207 -1.77 5.86 -11.85
N ILE A 208 -2.50 4.86 -12.33
CA ILE A 208 -3.00 4.81 -13.72
C ILE A 208 -4.20 5.76 -13.81
N GLU A 209 -3.93 7.00 -14.16
CA GLU A 209 -4.93 8.08 -14.13
C GLU A 209 -5.64 8.28 -15.48
N ARG A 210 -5.01 7.87 -16.60
CA ARG A 210 -5.49 8.09 -17.97
C ARG A 210 -5.59 6.76 -18.72
N GLU A 211 -6.50 6.69 -19.68
CA GLU A 211 -6.70 5.53 -20.54
C GLU A 211 -5.45 5.18 -21.36
N GLU A 212 -4.68 6.18 -21.77
CA GLU A 212 -3.38 5.97 -22.44
C GLU A 212 -2.41 5.17 -21.59
N GLN A 213 -2.27 5.51 -20.29
CA GLN A 213 -1.43 4.75 -19.34
C GLN A 213 -1.96 3.33 -19.14
N LEU A 214 -3.28 3.16 -19.10
CA LEU A 214 -3.91 1.85 -18.99
C LEU A 214 -3.57 0.95 -20.19
N ASN A 215 -3.62 1.52 -21.39
CA ASN A 215 -3.26 0.80 -22.62
C ASN A 215 -1.77 0.44 -22.67
N LEU A 216 -0.88 1.37 -22.27
CA LEU A 216 0.56 1.09 -22.16
C LEU A 216 0.85 0.00 -21.14
N ALA A 217 0.20 0.01 -19.98
CA ALA A 217 0.35 -1.05 -18.97
C ALA A 217 -0.07 -2.42 -19.51
N ARG A 218 -1.21 -2.49 -20.21
CA ARG A 218 -1.69 -3.73 -20.88
C ARG A 218 -0.72 -4.23 -21.94
N ASN A 219 -0.28 -3.33 -22.83
CA ASN A 219 0.61 -3.68 -23.95
C ASN A 219 1.98 -4.17 -23.45
N THR A 220 2.44 -3.70 -22.30
CA THR A 220 3.70 -4.17 -21.68
C THR A 220 3.52 -5.38 -20.78
N GLY A 221 2.30 -5.96 -20.73
CA GLY A 221 2.01 -7.23 -20.10
C GLY A 221 1.76 -7.18 -18.59
N PHE A 222 1.60 -6.00 -18.00
CA PHE A 222 1.16 -5.90 -16.60
C PHE A 222 -0.30 -6.36 -16.47
N VAL A 223 -0.61 -6.97 -15.32
CA VAL A 223 -1.92 -7.57 -15.05
C VAL A 223 -2.72 -6.78 -14.01
N LEU A 224 -2.04 -6.16 -13.04
CA LEU A 224 -2.68 -5.52 -11.90
C LEU A 224 -2.43 -4.01 -11.89
N GLY A 225 -3.45 -3.24 -11.50
CA GLY A 225 -3.33 -1.80 -11.40
C GLY A 225 -4.30 -1.12 -10.45
N GLN A 226 -3.96 0.12 -10.13
CA GLN A 226 -4.78 1.06 -9.37
C GLN A 226 -4.74 2.42 -10.04
N GLY A 227 -5.83 3.15 -10.02
CA GLY A 227 -5.91 4.51 -10.54
C GLY A 227 -7.29 4.84 -11.07
N ARG A 228 -7.52 6.11 -11.36
CA ARG A 228 -8.84 6.60 -11.78
C ARG A 228 -9.30 6.04 -13.12
N ALA A 229 -8.37 5.69 -13.99
CA ALA A 229 -8.69 5.02 -15.26
C ALA A 229 -9.32 3.62 -15.06
N LEU A 230 -9.06 2.98 -13.92
CA LEU A 230 -9.64 1.68 -13.57
C LEU A 230 -10.86 1.82 -12.66
N LYS A 231 -10.68 2.50 -11.53
CA LYS A 231 -11.73 2.76 -10.55
C LYS A 231 -11.32 3.92 -9.65
N LYS A 232 -12.25 4.85 -9.42
CA LYS A 232 -12.03 5.94 -8.46
C LYS A 232 -11.90 5.39 -7.05
N PRO A 233 -11.07 6.03 -6.20
CA PRO A 233 -11.02 5.70 -4.78
C PRO A 233 -12.35 6.05 -4.12
N TYR A 234 -12.60 5.43 -2.98
CA TYR A 234 -13.76 5.72 -2.16
C TYR A 234 -13.34 5.84 -0.69
N PHE A 235 -14.21 6.48 0.11
CA PHE A 235 -13.96 6.55 1.55
C PHE A 235 -14.12 5.17 2.19
N PRO A 236 -13.30 4.85 3.20
CA PRO A 236 -13.53 3.65 3.98
C PRO A 236 -14.95 3.67 4.54
N PRO A 237 -15.65 2.53 4.53
CA PRO A 237 -16.97 2.44 5.11
C PRO A 237 -16.93 2.81 6.60
N ARG A 238 -17.96 3.52 7.05
CA ARG A 238 -18.12 3.82 8.48
C ARG A 238 -18.27 2.51 9.24
N VAL A 239 -17.45 2.31 10.23
CA VAL A 239 -17.63 1.25 11.21
C VAL A 239 -18.44 1.85 12.36
N LEU A 240 -19.75 1.60 12.35
CA LEU A 240 -20.57 1.92 13.49
C LEU A 240 -20.27 0.89 14.58
N ARG A 241 -19.88 1.33 15.77
CA ARG A 241 -19.88 0.43 16.93
C ARG A 241 -21.33 0.02 17.22
N PRO A 242 -21.55 -1.28 17.52
CA PRO A 242 -22.86 -1.72 17.98
C PRO A 242 -23.30 -1.02 19.26
#